data_6582a9d7894fc50e6a96f3ceb83fabec
#
_entry.id   6582a9d7894fc50e6a96f3ceb83fabec
#
_cell.length_a   1.000
_cell.length_b   1.000
_cell.length_c   1.000
_cell.angle_alpha   90.00
_cell.angle_beta   90.00
_cell.angle_gamma   90.00
#
_symmetry.space_group_name_H-M   'P 1'
#
loop_
_entity.id
_entity.type
_entity.pdbx_description
1 polymer ?
#
loop_
_entity_poly.entity_id
_entity_poly.type
_entity_poly.pdbx_seq_one_letter_code
_entity_poly.pdbx_strand_id
1 'polypeptide(L)'
;MPLGCFPQGDGRFAIVASNGGSPAHPAWYYNLKASPKITVEVGSQTFTALAEELNDPARADLWPKLVSRYPTVGEHQAKTGRQIPVFMLTRQD
;
A
#
# COMPACT_ATOMS: atom_id res chain seq x y z
N MET A 1 -1.19 11.46 -8.36
CA MET A 1 -2.06 11.28 -7.19
C MET A 1 -1.22 10.92 -5.97
N PRO A 2 -1.38 11.63 -4.87
CA PRO A 2 -0.59 11.31 -3.69
C PRO A 2 -1.01 9.96 -3.12
N LEU A 3 -0.04 9.10 -2.85
CA LEU A 3 -0.24 7.82 -2.20
C LEU A 3 0.36 7.89 -0.80
N GLY A 4 -0.34 7.35 0.17
CA GLY A 4 0.22 7.19 1.50
C GLY A 4 1.25 6.07 1.47
N CYS A 5 2.51 6.42 1.54
CA CYS A 5 3.60 5.46 1.60
C CYS A 5 4.09 5.35 3.04
N PHE A 6 4.18 4.11 3.54
CA PHE A 6 4.62 3.85 4.90
C PHE A 6 5.98 3.14 4.85
N PRO A 7 7.09 3.86 5.14
CA PRO A 7 8.42 3.27 5.03
C PRO A 7 8.60 2.05 5.94
N GLN A 8 9.22 0.99 5.39
CA GLN A 8 9.48 -0.25 6.13
C GLN A 8 10.98 -0.52 6.29
N GLY A 9 11.84 0.41 5.87
CA GLY A 9 13.29 0.23 5.88
C GLY A 9 13.78 -0.55 4.66
N ASP A 10 15.10 -0.55 4.45
CA ASP A 10 15.76 -1.30 3.37
C ASP A 10 15.20 -1.01 1.97
N GLY A 11 14.78 0.24 1.73
CA GLY A 11 14.23 0.62 0.43
C GLY A 11 12.86 0.06 0.14
N ARG A 12 12.14 -0.37 1.16
CA ARG A 12 10.78 -0.89 1.01
C ARG A 12 9.76 0.06 1.61
N PHE A 13 8.58 0.12 0.98
CA PHE A 13 7.48 0.97 1.39
C PHE A 13 6.18 0.19 1.28
N ALA A 14 5.30 0.35 2.25
CA ALA A 14 3.95 -0.22 2.16
C ALA A 14 2.98 0.85 1.66
N ILE A 15 2.06 0.46 0.78
CA ILE A 15 0.95 1.33 0.38
C ILE A 15 -0.36 0.56 0.59
N VAL A 16 -1.41 1.30 0.92
CA VAL A 16 -2.70 0.72 1.30
C VAL A 16 -3.77 1.23 0.35
N ALA A 17 -4.49 0.31 -0.28
CA ALA A 17 -5.54 0.64 -1.26
C ALA A 17 -6.89 0.83 -0.56
N SER A 18 -6.95 1.76 0.40
CA SER A 18 -8.13 1.99 1.22
C SER A 18 -9.26 2.72 0.50
N ASN A 19 -8.91 3.60 -0.45
CA ASN A 19 -9.86 4.45 -1.17
C ASN A 19 -10.84 5.15 -0.19
N GLY A 20 -10.32 5.64 0.94
CA GLY A 20 -11.12 6.34 1.94
C GLY A 20 -12.17 5.49 2.63
N GLY A 21 -12.06 4.15 2.56
CA GLY A 21 -13.06 3.25 3.12
C GLY A 21 -14.22 2.96 2.17
N SER A 22 -14.10 3.37 0.91
CA SER A 22 -15.09 3.07 -0.12
C SER A 22 -15.21 1.55 -0.34
N PRO A 23 -16.40 1.05 -0.75
CA PRO A 23 -16.55 -0.37 -1.07
C PRO A 23 -15.82 -0.79 -2.34
N ALA A 24 -15.35 0.16 -3.16
CA ALA A 24 -14.62 -0.13 -4.39
C ALA A 24 -13.12 0.12 -4.19
N HIS A 25 -12.29 -0.65 -4.93
CA HIS A 25 -10.86 -0.40 -4.96
C HIS A 25 -10.57 0.89 -5.73
N PRO A 26 -9.47 1.62 -5.40
CA PRO A 26 -9.07 2.78 -6.18
C PRO A 26 -8.60 2.35 -7.57
N ALA A 27 -8.67 3.27 -8.55
CA ALA A 27 -8.28 2.97 -9.92
C ALA A 27 -6.83 2.47 -10.03
N TRP A 28 -5.92 3.05 -9.24
CA TRP A 28 -4.51 2.65 -9.28
C TRP A 28 -4.27 1.21 -8.82
N TYR A 29 -5.20 0.63 -8.06
CA TYR A 29 -5.11 -0.78 -7.64
C TYR A 29 -5.04 -1.70 -8.86
N TYR A 30 -5.95 -1.48 -9.82
CA TYR A 30 -6.01 -2.31 -11.03
C TYR A 30 -4.79 -2.08 -11.92
N ASN A 31 -4.30 -0.86 -11.96
CA ASN A 31 -3.09 -0.53 -12.73
C ASN A 31 -1.87 -1.24 -12.15
N LEU A 32 -1.73 -1.29 -10.82
CA LEU A 32 -0.63 -2.01 -10.19
C LEU A 32 -0.70 -3.51 -10.43
N LYS A 33 -1.90 -4.08 -10.45
CA LYS A 33 -2.07 -5.50 -10.72
C LYS A 33 -1.64 -5.83 -12.14
N ALA A 34 -1.93 -4.94 -13.10
CA ALA A 34 -1.58 -5.15 -14.50
C ALA A 34 -0.10 -4.83 -14.78
N SER A 35 0.46 -3.84 -14.11
CA SER A 35 1.85 -3.39 -14.33
C SER A 35 2.50 -3.10 -12.98
N PRO A 36 3.08 -4.11 -12.33
CA PRO A 36 3.62 -3.93 -10.97
C PRO A 36 4.91 -3.12 -10.89
N LYS A 37 5.57 -2.86 -12.01
CA LYS A 37 6.78 -2.03 -12.01
C LYS A 37 6.38 -0.58 -12.22
N ILE A 38 6.66 0.28 -11.22
CA ILE A 38 6.17 1.65 -11.22
C ILE A 38 7.29 2.62 -10.84
N THR A 39 7.06 3.90 -11.15
CA THR A 39 7.92 4.99 -10.70
C THR A 39 7.30 5.61 -9.46
N VAL A 40 8.11 5.78 -8.42
CA VAL A 40 7.66 6.30 -7.13
C VAL A 40 8.41 7.59 -6.82
N GLU A 41 7.68 8.59 -6.36
CA GLU A 41 8.25 9.84 -5.87
C GLU A 41 8.02 9.92 -4.36
N VAL A 42 9.12 10.03 -3.60
CA VAL A 42 9.07 10.18 -2.15
C VAL A 42 9.97 11.36 -1.78
N GLY A 43 9.36 12.43 -1.30
CA GLY A 43 10.10 13.66 -1.04
C GLY A 43 10.73 14.20 -2.32
N SER A 44 12.05 14.37 -2.31
CA SER A 44 12.80 14.84 -3.49
C SER A 44 13.38 13.69 -4.33
N GLN A 45 13.09 12.44 -3.96
CA GLN A 45 13.63 11.27 -4.64
C GLN A 45 12.61 10.65 -5.59
N THR A 46 13.09 10.20 -6.74
CA THR A 46 12.30 9.46 -7.72
C THR A 46 13.03 8.16 -8.03
N PHE A 47 12.34 7.04 -7.94
CA PHE A 47 12.96 5.74 -8.19
C PHE A 47 11.94 4.75 -8.75
N THR A 48 12.45 3.68 -9.36
CA THR A 48 11.60 2.58 -9.81
C THR A 48 11.40 1.59 -8.68
N ALA A 49 10.17 1.10 -8.53
CA ALA A 49 9.84 0.10 -7.52
C ALA A 49 8.99 -0.99 -8.12
N LEU A 50 9.10 -2.18 -7.56
CA LEU A 50 8.26 -3.32 -7.90
C LEU A 50 7.19 -3.46 -6.82
N ALA A 51 5.93 -3.45 -7.23
CA ALA A 51 4.79 -3.57 -6.32
C ALA A 51 4.37 -5.04 -6.22
N GLU A 52 4.17 -5.50 -4.98
CA GLU A 52 3.68 -6.85 -4.73
C GLU A 52 2.53 -6.78 -3.74
N GLU A 53 1.38 -7.32 -4.13
CA GLU A 53 0.23 -7.38 -3.22
C GLU A 53 0.51 -8.44 -2.15
N LEU A 54 0.41 -8.02 -0.89
CA LEU A 54 0.66 -8.92 0.22
C LEU A 54 -0.57 -9.79 0.49
N ASN A 55 -0.31 -11.08 0.65
CA ASN A 55 -1.31 -12.06 1.06
C ASN A 55 -0.93 -12.58 2.44
N ASP A 56 -1.83 -13.33 3.08
CA ASP A 56 -1.50 -13.96 4.35
C ASP A 56 -0.41 -15.02 4.14
N PRO A 57 0.50 -15.20 5.09
CA PRO A 57 0.53 -14.55 6.40
C PRO A 57 1.21 -13.17 6.42
N ALA A 58 1.87 -12.75 5.36
CA ALA A 58 2.63 -11.49 5.33
C ALA A 58 1.74 -10.28 5.64
N ARG A 59 0.55 -10.23 5.04
CA ARG A 59 -0.40 -9.14 5.28
C ARG A 59 -0.87 -9.14 6.74
N ALA A 60 -1.18 -10.32 7.27
CA ALA A 60 -1.65 -10.46 8.63
C ALA A 60 -0.59 -10.02 9.65
N ASP A 61 0.69 -10.23 9.34
CA ASP A 61 1.78 -9.79 10.20
C ASP A 61 1.97 -8.28 10.15
N LEU A 62 1.82 -7.68 8.97
CA LEU A 62 2.05 -6.25 8.78
C LEU A 62 0.86 -5.39 9.20
N TRP A 63 -0.37 -5.87 8.99
CA TRP A 63 -1.58 -5.09 9.21
C TRP A 63 -1.68 -4.46 10.60
N PRO A 64 -1.47 -5.22 11.72
CA PRO A 64 -1.55 -4.63 13.05
C PRO A 64 -0.51 -3.52 13.26
N LYS A 65 0.67 -3.66 12.66
CA LYS A 65 1.72 -2.66 12.77
C LYS A 65 1.33 -1.38 12.04
N LEU A 66 0.69 -1.49 10.87
CA LEU A 66 0.20 -0.35 10.12
C LEU A 66 -0.90 0.37 10.89
N VAL A 67 -1.85 -0.36 11.45
CA VAL A 67 -2.96 0.23 12.21
C VAL A 67 -2.45 0.91 13.48
N SER A 68 -1.49 0.30 14.16
CA SER A 68 -0.91 0.86 15.38
C SER A 68 -0.21 2.20 15.10
N ARG A 69 0.51 2.29 13.99
CA ARG A 69 1.26 3.48 13.63
C ARG A 69 0.39 4.52 12.91
N TYR A 70 -0.58 4.06 12.13
CA TYR A 70 -1.46 4.89 11.32
C TYR A 70 -2.93 4.47 11.55
N PRO A 71 -3.55 4.94 12.64
CA PRO A 71 -4.91 4.48 13.00
C PRO A 71 -5.96 4.72 11.91
N THR A 72 -5.75 5.71 11.04
CA THR A 72 -6.68 6.01 9.93
C THR A 72 -6.87 4.80 9.03
N VAL A 73 -5.83 3.96 8.87
CA VAL A 73 -5.91 2.75 8.05
C VAL A 73 -6.96 1.79 8.63
N GLY A 74 -6.98 1.63 9.95
CA GLY A 74 -7.99 0.81 10.61
C GLY A 74 -9.38 1.38 10.50
N GLU A 75 -9.50 2.71 10.56
CA GLU A 75 -10.80 3.39 10.38
C GLU A 75 -11.36 3.14 8.99
N HIS A 76 -10.52 3.21 7.95
CA HIS A 76 -10.95 2.93 6.59
C HIS A 76 -11.39 1.48 6.44
N GLN A 77 -10.69 0.53 7.06
CA GLN A 77 -11.10 -0.88 7.03
C GLN A 77 -12.45 -1.09 7.70
N ALA A 78 -12.72 -0.37 8.79
CA ALA A 78 -13.99 -0.47 9.50
C ALA A 78 -15.18 0.04 8.69
N LYS A 79 -14.93 0.94 7.73
CA LYS A 79 -15.98 1.52 6.90
C LYS A 79 -16.39 0.66 5.72
N THR A 80 -15.60 -0.36 5.38
CA THR A 80 -15.87 -1.20 4.20
C THR A 80 -15.89 -2.66 4.58
N GLY A 81 -16.71 -3.45 3.86
CA GLY A 81 -16.77 -4.89 4.05
C GLY A 81 -15.68 -5.65 3.30
N ARG A 82 -14.97 -4.99 2.37
CA ARG A 82 -13.87 -5.63 1.65
C ARG A 82 -12.59 -5.62 2.47
N GLN A 83 -11.73 -6.59 2.23
CA GLN A 83 -10.39 -6.58 2.81
C GLN A 83 -9.54 -5.57 2.03
N ILE A 84 -9.03 -4.55 2.71
CA ILE A 84 -8.23 -3.51 2.06
C ILE A 84 -6.88 -4.09 1.64
N PRO A 85 -6.54 -4.03 0.33
CA PRO A 85 -5.26 -4.56 -0.14
C PRO A 85 -4.07 -3.74 0.37
N VAL A 86 -2.98 -4.44 0.63
CA VAL A 86 -1.70 -3.83 1.02
C VAL A 86 -0.66 -4.27 0.01
N PHE A 87 0.08 -3.32 -0.56
CA PHE A 87 1.19 -3.61 -1.47
C PHE A 87 2.50 -3.27 -0.80
N MET A 88 3.50 -4.09 -1.06
CA MET A 88 4.88 -3.77 -0.69
C MET A 88 5.61 -3.30 -1.94
N LEU A 89 6.17 -2.10 -1.87
CA LEU A 89 6.99 -1.56 -2.95
C LEU A 89 8.45 -1.76 -2.59
N THR A 90 9.18 -2.42 -3.48
CA THR A 90 10.61 -2.66 -3.29
C THR A 90 11.39 -1.89 -4.34
N ARG A 91 12.32 -1.04 -3.89
CA ARG A 91 13.14 -0.23 -4.77
C ARG A 91 14.01 -1.12 -5.66
N GLN A 92 14.09 -0.80 -6.95
CA GLN A 92 14.72 -1.65 -7.97
C GLN A 92 16.07 -1.14 -8.49
N ASP A 93 16.53 0.02 -8.10
CA ASP A 93 17.82 0.56 -8.59
C ASP A 93 19.04 0.23 -7.74
#